data_041f6302d9dc7b2d208408fbf5a81387
#
_entry.id   041f6302d9dc7b2d208408fbf5a81387
#
_cell.length_a   1.000
_cell.length_b   1.000
_cell.length_c   1.000
_cell.angle_alpha   90.00
_cell.angle_beta   90.00
_cell.angle_gamma   90.00
#
_symmetry.space_group_name_H-M   'P 1'
#
loop_
_entity.id
_entity.type
_entity.pdbx_description
1 polymer ?
#
loop_
_entity_poly.entity_id
_entity_poly.type
_entity_poly.pdbx_seq_one_letter_code
_entity_poly.pdbx_strand_id
1 'polypeptide(L)'
;MPNRSLSEWLADIEARHPVEIELGLDRVSTVWKRLKGNIDQSFLKTPKTIVVAGTNGKGSCVAVVQSVLVAHGYSVGAFTSPHFLRYNERICIDGVQVSDQDIVNAFEKIEIARDELRLTYFEFNTLAALVIFMG
;
A
#
# COMPACT_ATOMS: atom_id res chain seq x y z
N MET A 1 -6.77 19.52 -11.29
CA MET A 1 -6.50 19.30 -9.85
C MET A 1 -5.13 19.87 -9.54
N PRO A 2 -4.98 20.66 -8.48
CA PRO A 2 -3.65 21.03 -8.05
C PRO A 2 -2.88 19.76 -7.72
N ASN A 3 -1.63 19.71 -8.18
CA ASN A 3 -0.75 18.56 -8.00
C ASN A 3 -0.35 18.50 -6.50
N ARG A 4 -1.06 17.70 -5.72
CA ARG A 4 -0.78 17.54 -4.29
C ARG A 4 0.54 16.78 -4.10
N SER A 5 1.39 17.30 -3.24
CA SER A 5 2.59 16.58 -2.80
C SER A 5 2.24 15.38 -1.90
N LEU A 6 3.17 14.44 -1.76
CA LEU A 6 2.99 13.30 -0.87
C LEU A 6 2.73 13.75 0.59
N SER A 7 3.44 14.78 1.07
CA SER A 7 3.25 15.31 2.42
C SER A 7 1.85 15.89 2.65
N GLU A 8 1.30 16.59 1.66
CA GLU A 8 -0.07 17.12 1.73
C GLU A 8 -1.12 15.98 1.74
N TRP A 9 -0.90 14.92 0.95
CA TRP A 9 -1.74 13.74 0.96
C TRP A 9 -1.74 13.05 2.32
N LEU A 10 -0.57 12.82 2.89
CA LEU A 10 -0.43 12.14 4.18
C LEU A 10 -1.08 12.93 5.30
N ALA A 11 -0.85 14.24 5.36
CA ALA A 11 -1.49 15.11 6.35
C ALA A 11 -3.03 15.08 6.25
N ASP A 12 -3.56 15.11 5.05
CA ASP A 12 -5.00 15.06 4.80
C ASP A 12 -5.60 13.71 5.21
N ILE A 13 -4.97 12.59 4.83
CA ILE A 13 -5.45 11.24 5.17
C ILE A 13 -5.44 11.02 6.67
N GLU A 14 -4.40 11.44 7.38
CA GLU A 14 -4.32 11.36 8.83
C GLU A 14 -5.41 12.19 9.52
N ALA A 15 -5.71 13.37 8.99
CA ALA A 15 -6.72 14.26 9.56
C ALA A 15 -8.17 13.79 9.36
N ARG A 16 -8.44 13.02 8.31
CA ARG A 16 -9.80 12.58 7.95
C ARG A 16 -10.41 11.57 8.91
N HIS A 17 -9.60 10.76 9.55
CA HIS A 17 -10.08 9.68 10.41
C HIS A 17 -9.38 9.71 11.76
N PRO A 18 -10.03 10.24 12.81
CA PRO A 18 -9.43 10.37 14.14
C PRO A 18 -9.21 9.03 14.86
N VAL A 19 -9.80 7.94 14.35
CA VAL A 19 -9.61 6.59 14.87
C VAL A 19 -8.58 5.87 13.99
N GLU A 20 -7.42 5.58 14.56
CA GLU A 20 -6.32 4.92 13.83
C GLU A 20 -6.67 3.51 13.36
N ILE A 21 -7.51 2.81 14.12
CA ILE A 21 -7.90 1.43 13.82
C ILE A 21 -9.41 1.29 14.01
N GLU A 22 -10.10 1.06 12.92
CA GLU A 22 -11.48 0.59 12.94
C GLU A 22 -11.50 -0.85 12.41
N LEU A 23 -11.91 -1.78 13.25
CA LEU A 23 -11.94 -3.19 12.90
C LEU A 23 -12.99 -3.47 11.83
N GLY A 24 -12.63 -4.22 10.83
CA GLY A 24 -13.48 -4.65 9.72
C GLY A 24 -12.75 -4.59 8.39
N LEU A 25 -13.14 -5.47 7.47
CA LEU A 25 -12.54 -5.57 6.14
C LEU A 25 -13.48 -5.06 5.03
N ASP A 26 -14.70 -4.68 5.37
CA ASP A 26 -15.75 -4.38 4.38
C ASP A 26 -15.40 -3.16 3.51
N ARG A 27 -14.91 -2.08 4.13
CA ARG A 27 -14.52 -0.85 3.42
C ARG A 27 -13.37 -1.12 2.46
N VAL A 28 -12.27 -1.68 2.97
CA VAL A 28 -11.08 -2.04 2.17
C VAL A 28 -11.45 -3.00 1.03
N SER A 29 -12.25 -4.03 1.33
CA SER A 29 -12.69 -5.01 0.33
C SER A 29 -13.52 -4.36 -0.77
N THR A 30 -14.43 -3.45 -0.41
CA THR A 30 -15.26 -2.73 -1.37
C THR A 30 -14.42 -1.84 -2.28
N VAL A 31 -13.52 -1.05 -1.71
CA VAL A 31 -12.65 -0.16 -2.50
C VAL A 31 -11.71 -0.97 -3.38
N TRP A 32 -11.14 -2.07 -2.85
CA TRP A 32 -10.29 -2.96 -3.62
C TRP A 32 -11.01 -3.60 -4.82
N LYS A 33 -12.25 -4.03 -4.66
CA LYS A 33 -13.07 -4.53 -5.77
C LYS A 33 -13.29 -3.48 -6.85
N ARG A 34 -13.55 -2.23 -6.46
CA ARG A 34 -13.69 -1.10 -7.41
C ARG A 34 -12.39 -0.82 -8.15
N LEU A 35 -11.26 -0.81 -7.45
CA LEU A 35 -9.94 -0.62 -8.04
C LEU A 35 -9.63 -1.71 -9.07
N LYS A 36 -9.87 -2.98 -8.73
CA LYS A 36 -9.66 -4.11 -9.64
C LYS A 36 -10.58 -4.09 -10.86
N GLY A 37 -11.81 -3.61 -10.70
CA GLY A 37 -12.76 -3.51 -11.80
C GLY A 37 -12.34 -2.53 -12.91
N ASN A 38 -11.43 -1.60 -12.60
CA ASN A 38 -10.87 -0.62 -13.53
C ASN A 38 -9.57 -1.10 -14.19
N ILE A 39 -9.06 -2.28 -13.82
CA ILE A 39 -7.84 -2.85 -14.39
C ILE A 39 -8.24 -4.01 -15.32
N ASP A 40 -7.63 -4.06 -16.49
CA ASP A 40 -7.84 -5.17 -17.41
C ASP A 40 -7.46 -6.49 -16.74
N GLN A 41 -8.45 -7.36 -16.54
CA GLN A 41 -8.31 -8.63 -15.82
C GLN A 41 -7.30 -9.58 -16.48
N SER A 42 -7.01 -9.39 -17.76
CA SER A 42 -6.03 -10.22 -18.50
C SER A 42 -4.57 -9.99 -18.03
N PHE A 43 -4.29 -8.85 -17.42
CA PHE A 43 -2.97 -8.51 -16.87
C PHE A 43 -2.82 -8.80 -15.38
N LEU A 44 -3.91 -9.13 -14.68
CA LEU A 44 -3.91 -9.42 -13.26
C LEU A 44 -3.36 -10.82 -12.97
N LYS A 45 -2.05 -10.94 -12.91
CA LYS A 45 -1.44 -12.08 -12.20
C LYS A 45 -1.63 -11.84 -10.72
N THR A 46 -2.46 -12.66 -10.07
CA THR A 46 -2.57 -12.62 -8.61
C THR A 46 -1.22 -12.99 -8.00
N PRO A 47 -0.53 -12.07 -7.33
CA PRO A 47 0.75 -12.38 -6.73
C PRO A 47 0.57 -13.37 -5.57
N LYS A 48 1.56 -14.23 -5.38
CA LYS A 48 1.64 -15.03 -4.16
C LYS A 48 1.93 -14.09 -3.00
N THR A 49 1.16 -14.22 -1.93
CA THR A 49 1.28 -13.34 -0.76
C THR A 49 1.84 -14.12 0.44
N ILE A 50 2.86 -13.56 1.05
CA ILE A 50 3.43 -14.03 2.31
C ILE A 50 3.08 -13.00 3.39
N VAL A 51 2.38 -13.44 4.44
CA VAL A 51 2.03 -12.59 5.57
C VAL A 51 2.96 -12.93 6.74
N VAL A 52 3.65 -11.91 7.26
CA VAL A 52 4.53 -12.03 8.42
C VAL A 52 3.86 -11.33 9.60
N ALA A 53 3.54 -12.12 10.63
CA ALA A 53 2.91 -11.64 11.85
C ALA A 53 3.77 -11.96 13.07
N GLY A 54 3.61 -11.17 14.12
CA GLY A 54 4.35 -11.36 15.38
C GLY A 54 4.51 -10.05 16.15
N THR A 55 5.04 -10.14 17.36
CA THR A 55 5.29 -8.96 18.21
C THR A 55 6.62 -8.30 17.92
N ASN A 56 7.66 -9.08 17.60
CA ASN A 56 9.02 -8.60 17.35
C ASN A 56 9.59 -9.22 16.07
N GLY A 57 10.47 -8.50 15.40
CA GLY A 57 11.28 -9.03 14.29
C GLY A 57 10.53 -9.18 12.96
N LYS A 58 9.29 -8.67 12.83
CA LYS A 58 8.53 -8.73 11.58
C LYS A 58 9.27 -8.07 10.41
N GLY A 59 9.74 -6.85 10.61
CA GLY A 59 10.45 -6.09 9.58
C GLY A 59 11.74 -6.77 9.15
N SER A 60 12.51 -7.32 10.10
CA SER A 60 13.73 -8.08 9.80
C SER A 60 13.44 -9.36 9.02
N CYS A 61 12.38 -10.07 9.35
CA CYS A 61 11.93 -11.25 8.63
C CYS A 61 11.55 -10.91 7.18
N VAL A 62 10.76 -9.86 6.98
CA VAL A 62 10.38 -9.38 5.64
C VAL A 62 11.61 -8.99 4.83
N ALA A 63 12.57 -8.30 5.42
CA ALA A 63 13.81 -7.90 4.74
C ALA A 63 14.62 -9.11 4.26
N VAL A 64 14.75 -10.14 5.09
CA VAL A 64 15.45 -11.38 4.73
C VAL A 64 14.72 -12.11 3.60
N VAL A 65 13.42 -12.32 3.73
CA VAL A 65 12.60 -13.01 2.71
C VAL A 65 12.67 -12.26 1.38
N GLN A 66 12.51 -10.94 1.40
CA GLN A 66 12.64 -10.09 0.21
C GLN A 66 14.02 -10.26 -0.46
N SER A 67 15.10 -10.18 0.32
CA SER A 67 16.46 -10.30 -0.21
C SER A 67 16.71 -11.66 -0.86
N VAL A 68 16.23 -12.73 -0.24
CA VAL A 68 16.35 -14.09 -0.79
C VAL A 68 15.59 -14.23 -2.11
N LEU A 69 14.35 -13.78 -2.15
CA LEU A 69 13.50 -13.89 -3.33
C LEU A 69 14.02 -13.05 -4.50
N VAL A 70 14.48 -11.83 -4.23
CA VAL A 70 15.11 -10.97 -5.25
C VAL A 70 16.38 -11.63 -5.80
N ALA A 71 17.22 -12.19 -4.94
CA ALA A 71 18.44 -12.92 -5.35
C ALA A 71 18.14 -14.14 -6.23
N HIS A 72 16.95 -14.72 -6.11
CA HIS A 72 16.48 -15.83 -6.95
C HIS A 72 15.74 -15.39 -8.21
N GLY A 73 15.69 -14.09 -8.51
CA GLY A 73 15.11 -13.54 -9.73
C GLY A 73 13.61 -13.30 -9.69
N TYR A 74 13.00 -13.35 -8.51
CA TYR A 74 11.60 -12.98 -8.34
C TYR A 74 11.42 -11.46 -8.23
N SER A 75 10.32 -10.94 -8.77
CA SER A 75 9.88 -9.58 -8.48
C SER A 75 9.07 -9.58 -7.18
N VAL A 76 9.44 -8.71 -6.24
CA VAL A 76 8.93 -8.74 -4.87
C VAL A 76 8.46 -7.37 -4.44
N GLY A 77 7.19 -7.25 -4.12
CA GLY A 77 6.65 -6.12 -3.37
C GLY A 77 6.68 -6.39 -1.87
N ALA A 78 7.17 -5.45 -1.08
CA ALA A 78 7.16 -5.53 0.37
C ALA A 78 6.42 -4.34 0.98
N PHE A 79 5.47 -4.64 1.88
CA PHE A 79 4.74 -3.65 2.64
C PHE A 79 5.00 -3.84 4.13
N THR A 80 5.56 -2.82 4.77
CA THR A 80 5.94 -2.83 6.19
C THR A 80 5.48 -1.58 6.91
N SER A 81 5.34 -1.65 8.22
CA SER A 81 5.01 -0.52 9.10
C SER A 81 5.57 -0.74 10.51
N PRO A 82 5.88 0.31 11.25
CA PRO A 82 5.91 1.73 10.84
C PRO A 82 7.16 2.08 10.01
N HIS A 83 7.22 3.30 9.49
CA HIS A 83 8.45 3.86 8.91
C HIS A 83 9.25 4.65 9.97
N PHE A 84 10.56 4.82 9.76
CA PHE A 84 11.44 5.56 10.67
C PHE A 84 11.67 7.00 10.21
N LEU A 85 12.00 7.22 8.94
CA LEU A 85 12.36 8.52 8.39
C LEU A 85 11.38 9.00 7.33
N ARG A 86 11.02 8.13 6.39
CA ARG A 86 10.19 8.47 5.24
C ARG A 86 9.07 7.46 5.05
N TYR A 87 7.90 7.95 4.70
CA TYR A 87 6.75 7.11 4.38
C TYR A 87 7.06 6.05 3.31
N ASN A 88 7.90 6.38 2.32
CA ASN A 88 8.29 5.49 1.23
C ASN A 88 8.93 4.17 1.70
N GLU A 89 9.50 4.14 2.90
CA GLU A 89 10.03 2.91 3.52
C GLU A 89 8.99 1.81 3.65
N ARG A 90 7.71 2.17 3.73
CA ARG A 90 6.60 1.22 3.89
C ARG A 90 6.36 0.38 2.65
N ILE A 91 6.72 0.87 1.46
CA ILE A 91 6.41 0.23 0.19
C ILE A 91 7.68 0.15 -0.66
N CYS A 92 8.16 -1.07 -0.86
CA CYS A 92 9.34 -1.36 -1.67
C CYS A 92 9.00 -2.33 -2.80
N ILE A 93 9.67 -2.16 -3.92
CA ILE A 93 9.69 -3.13 -5.02
C ILE A 93 11.14 -3.54 -5.26
N ASP A 94 11.40 -4.84 -5.21
CA ASP A 94 12.71 -5.43 -5.38
C ASP A 94 13.80 -4.82 -4.46
N GLY A 95 13.41 -4.48 -3.23
CA GLY A 95 14.28 -3.90 -2.23
C GLY A 95 14.49 -2.39 -2.32
N VAL A 96 13.83 -1.72 -3.27
CA VAL A 96 13.92 -0.27 -3.49
C VAL A 96 12.63 0.42 -3.08
N GLN A 97 12.75 1.48 -2.29
CA GLN A 97 11.59 2.30 -1.93
C GLN A 97 10.95 2.92 -3.17
N VAL A 98 9.62 2.88 -3.25
CA VAL A 98 8.88 3.50 -4.35
C VAL A 98 8.98 5.04 -4.27
N SER A 99 8.82 5.69 -5.41
CA SER A 99 8.88 7.16 -5.48
C SER A 99 7.65 7.83 -4.84
N ASP A 100 7.79 9.09 -4.47
CA ASP A 100 6.67 9.92 -4.02
C ASP A 100 5.55 9.95 -5.05
N GLN A 101 5.90 10.02 -6.33
CA GLN A 101 4.94 10.06 -7.43
C GLN A 101 4.14 8.78 -7.56
N ASP A 102 4.76 7.61 -7.37
CA ASP A 102 4.04 6.33 -7.39
C ASP A 102 3.00 6.26 -6.28
N ILE A 103 3.36 6.75 -5.08
CA ILE A 103 2.44 6.79 -3.94
C ILE A 103 1.30 7.78 -4.19
N VAL A 104 1.61 8.98 -4.68
CA VAL A 104 0.60 9.99 -5.03
C VAL A 104 -0.38 9.45 -6.08
N ASN A 105 0.12 8.83 -7.13
CA ASN A 105 -0.72 8.21 -8.16
C ASN A 105 -1.64 7.11 -7.60
N ALA A 106 -1.13 6.31 -6.65
CA ALA A 106 -1.94 5.31 -5.96
C ALA A 106 -3.02 5.96 -5.09
N PHE A 107 -2.68 7.00 -4.34
CA PHE A 107 -3.64 7.73 -3.52
C PHE A 107 -4.75 8.38 -4.34
N GLU A 108 -4.43 8.95 -5.50
CA GLU A 108 -5.44 9.52 -6.41
C GLU A 108 -6.42 8.45 -6.91
N LYS A 109 -5.93 7.28 -7.28
CA LYS A 109 -6.78 6.14 -7.69
C LYS A 109 -7.70 5.68 -6.55
N ILE A 110 -7.16 5.59 -5.34
CA ILE A 110 -7.92 5.21 -4.15
C ILE A 110 -8.98 6.26 -3.81
N GLU A 111 -8.64 7.54 -3.91
CA GLU A 111 -9.58 8.65 -3.65
C GLU A 111 -10.80 8.57 -4.55
N ILE A 112 -10.60 8.28 -5.83
CA ILE A 112 -11.69 8.10 -6.79
C ILE A 112 -12.51 6.84 -6.45
N ALA A 113 -11.84 5.71 -6.15
CA ALA A 113 -12.49 4.43 -5.93
C ALA A 113 -13.26 4.36 -4.61
N ARG A 114 -12.80 5.05 -3.55
CA ARG A 114 -13.47 5.07 -2.25
C ARG A 114 -14.78 5.83 -2.29
N ASP A 115 -14.88 6.86 -3.14
CA ASP A 115 -16.04 7.71 -3.26
C ASP A 115 -16.44 8.32 -1.89
N GLU A 116 -17.57 7.94 -1.32
CA GLU A 116 -18.02 8.41 0.00
C GLU A 116 -17.54 7.55 1.19
N LEU A 117 -16.90 6.41 0.92
CA LEU A 117 -16.40 5.54 1.98
C LEU A 117 -15.23 6.18 2.73
N ARG A 118 -15.34 6.20 4.04
CA ARG A 118 -14.24 6.68 4.90
C ARG A 118 -13.25 5.55 5.15
N LEU A 119 -12.01 5.76 4.74
CA LEU A 119 -10.91 4.84 4.98
C LEU A 119 -10.04 5.36 6.11
N THR A 120 -9.57 4.46 6.98
CA THR A 120 -8.54 4.78 7.96
C THR A 120 -7.20 5.01 7.28
N TYR A 121 -6.27 5.64 7.97
CA TYR A 121 -4.91 5.82 7.49
C TYR A 121 -4.26 4.49 7.08
N PHE A 122 -4.39 3.46 7.91
CA PHE A 122 -3.84 2.13 7.61
C PHE A 122 -4.51 1.46 6.41
N GLU A 123 -5.82 1.60 6.27
CA GLU A 123 -6.56 1.08 5.10
C GLU A 123 -6.09 1.76 3.80
N PHE A 124 -5.88 3.06 3.84
CA PHE A 124 -5.31 3.81 2.72
C PHE A 124 -3.92 3.31 2.33
N ASN A 125 -3.05 3.13 3.34
CA ASN A 125 -1.70 2.61 3.13
C ASN A 125 -1.69 1.21 2.53
N THR A 126 -2.55 0.33 3.02
CA THR A 126 -2.68 -1.04 2.51
C THR A 126 -3.12 -1.06 1.05
N LEU A 127 -4.14 -0.27 0.72
CA LEU A 127 -4.63 -0.16 -0.66
C LEU A 127 -3.57 0.44 -1.59
N ALA A 128 -2.81 1.44 -1.12
CA ALA A 128 -1.72 2.03 -1.90
C ALA A 128 -0.65 0.98 -2.25
N ALA A 129 -0.24 0.18 -1.28
CA ALA A 129 0.71 -0.91 -1.52
C ALA A 129 0.16 -1.90 -2.57
N LEU A 130 -1.08 -2.33 -2.43
CA LEU A 130 -1.72 -3.26 -3.37
C LEU A 130 -1.81 -2.66 -4.79
N VAL A 131 -2.20 -1.40 -4.92
CA VAL A 131 -2.27 -0.71 -6.22
C VAL A 131 -0.89 -0.65 -6.89
N ILE A 132 0.15 -0.31 -6.12
CA ILE A 132 1.52 -0.22 -6.63
C ILE A 132 2.05 -1.59 -7.05
N PHE A 133 1.77 -2.65 -6.28
CA PHE A 133 2.21 -4.00 -6.60
C PHE A 133 1.50 -4.64 -7.81
N MET A 134 0.37 -4.09 -8.20
CA MET A 134 -0.41 -4.56 -9.35
C MET A 134 -0.11 -3.80 -10.65
N GLY A 135 0.62 -2.71 -10.57
CA GLY A 135 1.08 -1.90 -11.72
C GLY A 135 2.41 -2.37 -12.20
#